data_0e4ce08ab88f86b6508ad609d323dc75
#
_entry.id   0e4ce08ab88f86b6508ad609d323dc75
#
_cell.length_a   1.000
_cell.length_b   1.000
_cell.length_c   1.000
_cell.angle_alpha   90.00
_cell.angle_beta   90.00
_cell.angle_gamma   90.00
#
_symmetry.space_group_name_H-M   'P 1'
#
loop_
_entity.id
_entity.type
_entity.pdbx_description
1 polymer ?
#
loop_
_entity_poly.entity_id
_entity_poly.type
_entity_poly.pdbx_seq_one_letter_code
_entity_poly.pdbx_strand_id
1 'polypeptide(L)'
;FKAILRDIKKLCREKKLIVDYKGDEETGNLIQRWSMGIADIIDVDADNTQIREMIREARRKKTKILVSHHLFDRMPERDEISTQFVKMERTGGDILKIACFAEKESQSYEILEAACAYTQLRNHKPIVAIAMGEEGQASRICAGDFGSVITYSCGTVPTAPGQFNAKDLSKYLDIYYERR
;
A
#
# COMPACT_ATOMS: atom_id res chain seq x y z
N PHE A 1 -12.68 -14.03 -14.45
CA PHE A 1 -12.01 -12.98 -13.67
C PHE A 1 -12.27 -11.58 -14.28
N LYS A 2 -11.88 -11.31 -15.54
CA LYS A 2 -12.03 -9.97 -16.16
C LYS A 2 -13.47 -9.45 -16.19
N ALA A 3 -14.46 -10.32 -16.39
CA ALA A 3 -15.87 -9.94 -16.37
C ALA A 3 -16.27 -9.44 -14.97
N ILE A 4 -15.96 -10.21 -13.93
CA ILE A 4 -16.22 -9.85 -12.53
C ILE A 4 -15.56 -8.51 -12.19
N LEU A 5 -14.29 -8.33 -12.58
CA LEU A 5 -13.56 -7.09 -12.31
C LEU A 5 -14.22 -5.86 -12.99
N ARG A 6 -14.72 -6.03 -14.21
CA ARG A 6 -15.48 -4.97 -14.91
C ARG A 6 -16.81 -4.65 -14.23
N ASP A 7 -17.49 -5.68 -13.71
CA ASP A 7 -18.75 -5.49 -12.99
C ASP A 7 -18.54 -4.78 -11.67
N ILE A 8 -17.50 -5.15 -10.91
CA ILE A 8 -17.07 -4.42 -9.70
C ILE A 8 -16.79 -2.95 -10.05
N LYS A 9 -16.01 -2.70 -11.11
CA LYS A 9 -15.68 -1.34 -11.53
C LYS A 9 -16.91 -0.52 -11.93
N LYS A 10 -17.93 -1.13 -12.53
CA LYS A 10 -19.20 -0.48 -12.85
C LYS A 10 -20.01 -0.12 -11.60
N LEU A 11 -20.05 -1.02 -10.62
CA LEU A 11 -20.75 -0.80 -9.34
C LEU A 11 -20.07 0.29 -8.50
N CYS A 12 -18.75 0.38 -8.59
CA CYS A 12 -17.94 1.32 -7.80
C CYS A 12 -17.35 2.45 -8.66
N ARG A 13 -18.14 3.05 -9.56
CA ARG A 13 -17.66 4.03 -10.57
C ARG A 13 -16.87 5.21 -10.00
N GLU A 14 -17.27 5.70 -8.84
CA GLU A 14 -16.64 6.85 -8.17
C GLU A 14 -15.45 6.46 -7.28
N LYS A 15 -15.18 5.17 -7.15
CA LYS A 15 -14.08 4.65 -6.32
C LYS A 15 -12.92 4.18 -7.19
N LYS A 16 -11.71 4.36 -6.66
CA LYS A 16 -10.52 3.75 -7.26
C LYS A 16 -10.48 2.27 -6.93
N LEU A 17 -10.20 1.47 -7.94
CA LEU A 17 -10.06 0.02 -7.80
C LEU A 17 -8.58 -0.34 -7.74
N ILE A 18 -8.15 -0.88 -6.61
CA ILE A 18 -6.81 -1.45 -6.43
C ILE A 18 -6.94 -2.97 -6.47
N VAL A 19 -6.11 -3.63 -7.28
CA VAL A 19 -6.03 -5.09 -7.33
C VAL A 19 -4.70 -5.54 -6.74
N ASP A 20 -4.77 -6.35 -5.71
CA ASP A 20 -3.65 -7.01 -5.03
C ASP A 20 -3.88 -8.53 -5.03
N TYR A 21 -2.82 -9.31 -5.12
CA TYR A 21 -2.83 -10.75 -5.00
C TYR A 21 -1.72 -11.21 -4.06
N LYS A 22 -2.09 -12.02 -3.08
CA LYS A 22 -1.15 -12.64 -2.14
C LYS A 22 -1.11 -14.15 -2.42
N GLY A 23 -0.02 -14.61 -2.98
CA GLY A 23 0.22 -16.00 -3.34
C GLY A 23 1.48 -16.11 -4.19
N ASP A 24 1.55 -17.13 -5.03
CA ASP A 24 2.71 -17.32 -5.90
C ASP A 24 2.85 -16.24 -6.98
N GLU A 25 4.09 -15.98 -7.38
CA GLU A 25 4.41 -14.90 -8.33
C GLU A 25 3.78 -15.12 -9.71
N GLU A 26 3.72 -16.35 -10.19
CA GLU A 26 3.22 -16.66 -11.54
C GLU A 26 1.72 -16.34 -11.65
N THR A 27 0.91 -16.84 -10.71
CA THR A 27 -0.52 -16.53 -10.63
C THR A 27 -0.75 -15.04 -10.40
N GLY A 28 0.05 -14.41 -9.54
CA GLY A 28 0.02 -12.98 -9.28
C GLY A 28 0.24 -12.16 -10.55
N ASN A 29 1.26 -12.49 -11.31
CA ASN A 29 1.58 -11.83 -12.58
C ASN A 29 0.43 -11.93 -13.60
N LEU A 30 -0.24 -13.09 -13.67
CA LEU A 30 -1.40 -13.27 -14.57
C LEU A 30 -2.59 -12.41 -14.13
N ILE A 31 -2.96 -12.46 -12.86
CA ILE A 31 -4.07 -11.67 -12.30
C ILE A 31 -3.83 -10.17 -12.50
N GLN A 32 -2.63 -9.71 -12.18
CA GLN A 32 -2.26 -8.31 -12.32
C GLN A 32 -2.29 -7.86 -13.78
N ARG A 33 -1.74 -8.63 -14.72
CA ARG A 33 -1.81 -8.34 -16.17
C ARG A 33 -3.24 -8.34 -16.70
N TRP A 34 -4.09 -9.23 -16.22
CA TRP A 34 -5.52 -9.25 -16.59
C TRP A 34 -6.29 -8.06 -16.04
N SER A 35 -5.82 -7.48 -14.94
CA SER A 35 -6.42 -6.32 -14.30
C SER A 35 -6.04 -5.00 -14.97
N MET A 36 -4.90 -4.96 -15.68
CA MET A 36 -4.45 -3.76 -16.37
C MET A 36 -5.45 -3.28 -17.42
N GLY A 37 -5.78 -1.99 -17.37
CA GLY A 37 -6.79 -1.35 -18.22
C GLY A 37 -8.23 -1.49 -17.70
N ILE A 38 -8.42 -2.17 -16.54
CA ILE A 38 -9.71 -2.26 -15.82
C ILE A 38 -9.56 -1.65 -14.44
N ALA A 39 -8.55 -2.09 -13.69
CA ALA A 39 -8.21 -1.50 -12.40
C ALA A 39 -7.50 -0.15 -12.58
N ASP A 40 -7.67 0.74 -11.63
CA ASP A 40 -6.94 2.01 -11.59
C ASP A 40 -5.50 1.80 -11.14
N ILE A 41 -5.30 0.88 -10.20
CA ILE A 41 -3.99 0.56 -9.60
C ILE A 41 -3.88 -0.97 -9.50
N ILE A 42 -2.70 -1.49 -9.74
CA ILE A 42 -2.30 -2.86 -9.35
C ILE A 42 -1.17 -2.79 -8.33
N ASP A 43 -1.24 -3.64 -7.31
CA ASP A 43 -0.21 -3.78 -6.29
C ASP A 43 0.74 -4.92 -6.69
N VAL A 44 2.02 -4.60 -6.83
CA VAL A 44 3.07 -5.55 -7.25
C VAL A 44 4.18 -5.54 -6.23
N ASP A 45 4.61 -6.71 -5.79
CA ASP A 45 5.71 -6.83 -4.83
C ASP A 45 7.02 -6.25 -5.40
N ALA A 46 7.79 -5.57 -4.56
CA ALA A 46 9.06 -4.94 -4.95
C ALA A 46 10.10 -5.95 -5.43
N ASP A 47 10.02 -7.19 -4.91
CA ASP A 47 10.93 -8.28 -5.26
C ASP A 47 10.45 -9.11 -6.47
N ASN A 48 9.31 -8.72 -7.09
CA ASN A 48 8.80 -9.39 -8.28
C ASN A 48 9.80 -9.34 -9.42
N THR A 49 10.17 -10.52 -9.93
CA THR A 49 11.21 -10.67 -10.97
C THR A 49 10.88 -9.93 -12.28
N GLN A 50 9.60 -9.69 -12.56
CA GLN A 50 9.10 -9.03 -13.77
C GLN A 50 8.64 -7.59 -13.55
N ILE A 51 8.94 -6.99 -12.39
CA ILE A 51 8.40 -5.69 -12.00
C ILE A 51 8.59 -4.58 -13.06
N ARG A 52 9.78 -4.50 -13.66
CA ARG A 52 10.07 -3.48 -14.69
C ARG A 52 9.26 -3.67 -15.96
N GLU A 53 9.00 -4.90 -16.33
CA GLU A 53 8.15 -5.23 -17.49
C GLU A 53 6.70 -4.88 -17.19
N MET A 54 6.20 -5.27 -16.02
CA MET A 54 4.85 -4.96 -15.57
C MET A 54 4.58 -3.46 -15.50
N ILE A 55 5.54 -2.67 -15.04
CA ILE A 55 5.43 -1.20 -15.03
C ILE A 55 5.30 -0.66 -16.46
N ARG A 56 6.08 -1.16 -17.42
CA ARG A 56 5.95 -0.75 -18.83
C ARG A 56 4.60 -1.13 -19.44
N GLU A 57 4.11 -2.34 -19.16
CA GLU A 57 2.81 -2.80 -19.62
C GLU A 57 1.66 -1.98 -19.02
N ALA A 58 1.69 -1.74 -17.70
CA ALA A 58 0.68 -0.98 -17.00
C ALA A 58 0.57 0.46 -17.52
N ARG A 59 1.71 1.11 -17.78
CA ARG A 59 1.75 2.46 -18.39
C ARG A 59 1.05 2.48 -19.75
N ARG A 60 1.31 1.49 -20.61
CA ARG A 60 0.63 1.39 -21.92
C ARG A 60 -0.89 1.23 -21.79
N LYS A 61 -1.34 0.57 -20.71
CA LYS A 61 -2.77 0.34 -20.42
C LYS A 61 -3.38 1.39 -19.49
N LYS A 62 -2.63 2.47 -19.15
CA LYS A 62 -3.07 3.55 -18.26
C LYS A 62 -3.48 3.09 -16.86
N THR A 63 -2.87 2.03 -16.35
CA THR A 63 -3.02 1.53 -14.98
C THR A 63 -1.80 1.94 -14.17
N LYS A 64 -1.99 2.48 -12.97
CA LYS A 64 -0.89 2.81 -12.05
C LYS A 64 -0.37 1.56 -11.37
N ILE A 65 0.92 1.59 -11.00
CA ILE A 65 1.54 0.56 -10.18
C ILE A 65 1.86 1.10 -8.80
N LEU A 66 1.31 0.42 -7.79
CA LEU A 66 1.76 0.48 -6.42
C LEU A 66 2.79 -0.62 -6.23
N VAL A 67 4.03 -0.24 -5.92
CA VAL A 67 5.10 -1.18 -5.58
C VAL A 67 5.07 -1.39 -4.07
N SER A 68 4.94 -2.64 -3.62
CA SER A 68 4.81 -2.95 -2.19
C SER A 68 5.95 -3.82 -1.67
N HIS A 69 6.30 -3.60 -0.42
CA HIS A 69 7.22 -4.44 0.34
C HIS A 69 6.60 -4.76 1.69
N HIS A 70 6.57 -6.05 2.05
CA HIS A 70 5.94 -6.52 3.27
C HIS A 70 6.94 -7.30 4.12
N LEU A 71 7.04 -6.96 5.40
CA LEU A 71 7.77 -7.71 6.41
C LEU A 71 6.77 -8.12 7.50
N PHE A 72 6.41 -9.42 7.51
CA PHE A 72 5.39 -9.96 8.42
C PHE A 72 5.95 -10.43 9.76
N ASP A 73 7.26 -10.45 9.89
CA ASP A 73 8.00 -11.03 11.01
C ASP A 73 8.70 -9.99 11.89
N ARG A 74 8.88 -8.77 11.42
CA ARG A 74 9.59 -7.73 12.16
C ARG A 74 9.27 -6.31 11.70
N MET A 75 9.64 -5.34 12.53
CA MET A 75 9.78 -3.93 12.17
C MET A 75 11.29 -3.62 12.00
N PRO A 76 11.73 -3.21 10.79
CA PRO A 76 13.12 -2.73 10.61
C PRO A 76 13.36 -1.39 11.30
N GLU A 77 14.61 -1.02 11.46
CA GLU A 77 14.98 0.32 11.89
C GLU A 77 14.63 1.37 10.82
N ARG A 78 14.41 2.60 11.23
CA ARG A 78 14.04 3.73 10.38
C ARG A 78 14.91 3.86 9.13
N ASP A 79 16.23 3.73 9.26
CA ASP A 79 17.17 3.92 8.14
C ASP A 79 17.08 2.78 7.12
N GLU A 80 16.77 1.56 7.56
CA GLU A 80 16.49 0.43 6.68
C GLU A 80 15.22 0.66 5.87
N ILE A 81 14.14 1.14 6.52
CA ILE A 81 12.87 1.48 5.87
C ILE A 81 13.06 2.62 4.87
N SER A 82 13.79 3.68 5.24
CA SER A 82 14.09 4.81 4.36
C SER A 82 14.87 4.38 3.14
N THR A 83 15.86 3.52 3.32
CA THR A 83 16.65 2.92 2.23
C THR A 83 15.76 2.09 1.30
N GLN A 84 14.79 1.35 1.86
CA GLN A 84 13.87 0.55 1.07
C GLN A 84 12.95 1.41 0.20
N PHE A 85 12.42 2.53 0.70
CA PHE A 85 11.68 3.48 -0.15
C PHE A 85 12.51 3.96 -1.34
N VAL A 86 13.77 4.35 -1.12
CA VAL A 86 14.67 4.79 -2.18
C VAL A 86 14.96 3.68 -3.20
N LYS A 87 15.11 2.43 -2.75
CA LYS A 87 15.29 1.27 -3.66
C LYS A 87 14.04 1.04 -4.51
N MET A 88 12.86 1.08 -3.89
CA MET A 88 11.58 0.89 -4.58
C MET A 88 11.29 2.00 -5.58
N GLU A 89 11.66 3.25 -5.30
CA GLU A 89 11.53 4.36 -6.24
C GLU A 89 12.25 4.09 -7.57
N ARG A 90 13.42 3.45 -7.51
CA ARG A 90 14.21 3.10 -8.70
C ARG A 90 13.56 2.06 -9.61
N THR A 91 12.53 1.37 -9.16
CA THR A 91 11.72 0.49 -10.01
C THR A 91 10.92 1.28 -11.04
N GLY A 92 10.54 2.51 -10.69
CA GLY A 92 9.72 3.39 -11.51
C GLY A 92 8.22 3.26 -11.26
N GLY A 93 7.80 2.63 -10.15
CA GLY A 93 6.39 2.59 -9.72
C GLY A 93 5.80 3.97 -9.48
N ASP A 94 4.48 4.05 -9.40
CA ASP A 94 3.75 5.30 -9.22
C ASP A 94 3.50 5.63 -7.75
N ILE A 95 3.35 4.59 -6.91
CA ILE A 95 3.13 4.67 -5.45
C ILE A 95 4.04 3.62 -4.82
N LEU A 96 4.62 3.92 -3.66
CA LEU A 96 5.47 2.99 -2.92
C LEU A 96 4.78 2.62 -1.60
N LYS A 97 4.72 1.34 -1.26
CA LYS A 97 4.09 0.87 -0.03
C LYS A 97 5.04 -0.01 0.76
N ILE A 98 5.23 0.32 2.03
CA ILE A 98 5.92 -0.53 2.99
C ILE A 98 4.97 -0.87 4.13
N ALA A 99 4.88 -2.15 4.47
CA ALA A 99 4.11 -2.64 5.59
C ALA A 99 4.97 -3.60 6.43
N CYS A 100 5.23 -3.25 7.69
CA CYS A 100 6.09 -4.00 8.60
C CYS A 100 5.35 -4.38 9.86
N PHE A 101 5.64 -5.56 10.43
CA PHE A 101 4.99 -6.03 11.64
C PHE A 101 5.58 -5.34 12.87
N ALA A 102 4.71 -4.77 13.72
CA ALA A 102 5.06 -4.15 14.99
C ALA A 102 4.71 -5.08 16.15
N GLU A 103 5.71 -5.42 16.96
CA GLU A 103 5.54 -6.16 18.21
C GLU A 103 5.25 -5.25 19.43
N LYS A 104 5.53 -3.95 19.27
CA LYS A 104 5.37 -2.91 20.30
C LYS A 104 4.86 -1.62 19.67
N GLU A 105 4.03 -0.86 20.36
CA GLU A 105 3.52 0.44 19.89
C GLU A 105 4.64 1.40 19.44
N SER A 106 5.74 1.43 20.19
CA SER A 106 6.89 2.30 19.89
C SER A 106 7.49 2.04 18.49
N GLN A 107 7.39 0.82 17.96
CA GLN A 107 7.89 0.49 16.62
C GLN A 107 7.08 1.14 15.50
N SER A 108 5.84 1.56 15.78
CA SER A 108 5.06 2.33 14.79
C SER A 108 5.76 3.66 14.44
N TYR A 109 6.54 4.24 15.35
CA TYR A 109 7.30 5.46 15.08
C TYR A 109 8.41 5.25 14.06
N GLU A 110 9.03 4.08 14.01
CA GLU A 110 10.10 3.78 13.05
C GLU A 110 9.62 3.97 11.61
N ILE A 111 8.47 3.37 11.27
CA ILE A 111 7.93 3.47 9.91
C ILE A 111 7.33 4.85 9.63
N LEU A 112 6.76 5.53 10.63
CA LEU A 112 6.21 6.87 10.47
C LEU A 112 7.32 7.91 10.26
N GLU A 113 8.40 7.83 11.03
CA GLU A 113 9.57 8.71 10.88
C GLU A 113 10.27 8.47 9.53
N ALA A 114 10.42 7.21 9.12
CA ALA A 114 10.96 6.87 7.81
C ALA A 114 10.11 7.44 6.67
N ALA A 115 8.77 7.35 6.79
CA ALA A 115 7.83 7.95 5.84
C ALA A 115 8.00 9.47 5.78
N CYS A 116 8.03 10.14 6.93
CA CYS A 116 8.25 11.57 7.03
C CYS A 116 9.59 11.98 6.38
N ALA A 117 10.68 11.30 6.71
CA ALA A 117 12.00 11.58 6.16
C ALA A 117 12.03 11.42 4.63
N TYR A 118 11.42 10.35 4.09
CA TYR A 118 11.36 10.14 2.65
C TYR A 118 10.55 11.25 1.94
N THR A 119 9.45 11.70 2.52
CA THR A 119 8.60 12.75 1.92
C THR A 119 9.23 14.16 1.95
N GLN A 120 10.31 14.36 2.73
CA GLN A 120 11.12 15.59 2.67
C GLN A 120 12.08 15.60 1.47
N LEU A 121 12.29 14.47 0.80
CA LEU A 121 13.15 14.42 -0.39
C LEU A 121 12.48 15.14 -1.57
N ARG A 122 13.31 15.84 -2.35
CA ARG A 122 12.81 16.50 -3.57
C ARG A 122 12.35 15.45 -4.58
N ASN A 123 11.14 15.65 -5.12
CA ASN A 123 10.53 14.76 -6.12
C ASN A 123 10.22 13.35 -5.62
N HIS A 124 9.97 13.16 -4.31
CA HIS A 124 9.53 11.88 -3.76
C HIS A 124 8.23 11.36 -4.42
N LYS A 125 8.04 10.06 -4.41
CA LYS A 125 6.80 9.43 -4.84
C LYS A 125 5.74 9.45 -3.72
N PRO A 126 4.43 9.41 -4.06
CA PRO A 126 3.42 9.09 -3.06
C PRO A 126 3.76 7.77 -2.36
N ILE A 127 3.60 7.74 -1.04
CA ILE A 127 3.93 6.56 -0.24
C ILE A 127 2.75 6.06 0.58
N VAL A 128 2.84 4.82 0.99
CA VAL A 128 1.97 4.17 1.96
C VAL A 128 2.85 3.51 3.02
N ALA A 129 2.70 3.91 4.26
CA ALA A 129 3.46 3.42 5.40
C ALA A 129 2.51 2.80 6.42
N ILE A 130 2.70 1.51 6.75
CA ILE A 130 1.82 0.76 7.63
C ILE A 130 2.63 -0.06 8.63
N ALA A 131 2.40 0.19 9.91
CA ALA A 131 2.75 -0.78 10.94
C ALA A 131 1.59 -1.79 11.07
N MET A 132 1.89 -3.07 10.87
CA MET A 132 0.94 -4.17 11.01
C MET A 132 0.93 -4.67 12.46
N GLY A 133 -0.07 -5.48 12.82
CA GLY A 133 -0.29 -5.95 14.18
C GLY A 133 -1.20 -5.01 14.98
N GLU A 134 -1.64 -5.48 16.15
CA GLU A 134 -2.47 -4.67 17.06
C GLU A 134 -1.69 -3.45 17.55
N GLU A 135 -0.43 -3.62 17.88
CA GLU A 135 0.48 -2.56 18.30
C GLU A 135 0.77 -1.52 17.20
N GLY A 136 0.54 -1.89 15.93
CA GLY A 136 0.71 -1.01 14.77
C GLY A 136 -0.52 -0.18 14.40
N GLN A 137 -1.66 -0.39 15.06
CA GLN A 137 -2.95 0.19 14.66
C GLN A 137 -2.96 1.71 14.57
N ALA A 138 -2.22 2.40 15.44
CA ALA A 138 -2.13 3.86 15.44
C ALA A 138 -1.65 4.40 14.07
N SER A 139 -0.71 3.71 13.41
CA SER A 139 -0.22 4.11 12.09
C SER A 139 -1.32 4.19 11.03
N ARG A 140 -2.35 3.34 11.13
CA ARG A 140 -3.47 3.35 10.17
C ARG A 140 -4.34 4.60 10.27
N ILE A 141 -4.29 5.29 11.40
CA ILE A 141 -5.04 6.52 11.64
C ILE A 141 -4.18 7.75 11.33
N CYS A 142 -2.97 7.81 11.87
CA CYS A 142 -2.15 9.02 11.85
C CYS A 142 -1.12 9.09 10.70
N ALA A 143 -0.88 8.01 9.94
CA ALA A 143 0.18 8.00 8.93
C ALA A 143 0.03 9.07 7.83
N GLY A 144 -1.17 9.62 7.62
CA GLY A 144 -1.38 10.75 6.72
C GLY A 144 -0.56 11.98 7.09
N ASP A 145 -0.37 12.26 8.39
CA ASP A 145 0.46 13.37 8.88
C ASP A 145 1.96 13.17 8.59
N PHE A 146 2.34 11.93 8.35
CA PHE A 146 3.71 11.53 8.01
C PHE A 146 3.90 11.29 6.50
N GLY A 147 2.90 11.70 5.68
CA GLY A 147 2.98 11.67 4.23
C GLY A 147 2.43 10.42 3.55
N SER A 148 1.83 9.47 4.30
CA SER A 148 1.15 8.32 3.73
C SER A 148 -0.17 8.74 3.06
N VAL A 149 -0.38 8.33 1.80
CA VAL A 149 -1.54 8.78 1.00
C VAL A 149 -2.71 7.79 1.00
N ILE A 150 -2.53 6.59 1.54
CA ILE A 150 -3.56 5.55 1.62
C ILE A 150 -3.44 4.85 2.98
N THR A 151 -4.58 4.56 3.60
CA THR A 151 -4.67 3.58 4.68
C THR A 151 -5.59 2.43 4.28
N TYR A 152 -5.47 1.29 4.96
CA TYR A 152 -6.19 0.07 4.62
C TYR A 152 -7.06 -0.41 5.78
N SER A 153 -8.30 -0.70 5.48
CA SER A 153 -9.27 -1.37 6.36
C SER A 153 -9.71 -2.69 5.75
N CYS A 154 -10.41 -3.49 6.52
CA CYS A 154 -11.11 -4.66 5.99
C CYS A 154 -12.61 -4.39 5.80
N GLY A 155 -13.24 -5.19 4.95
CA GLY A 155 -14.70 -5.25 4.84
C GLY A 155 -15.27 -6.10 5.99
N THR A 156 -15.38 -7.39 5.76
CA THR A 156 -15.92 -8.36 6.75
C THR A 156 -14.84 -9.11 7.50
N VAL A 157 -13.71 -9.41 6.85
CA VAL A 157 -12.61 -10.21 7.41
C VAL A 157 -11.30 -9.47 7.19
N PRO A 158 -10.45 -9.31 8.21
CA PRO A 158 -9.11 -8.75 8.05
C PRO A 158 -8.26 -9.59 7.09
N THR A 159 -7.56 -8.92 6.19
CA THR A 159 -6.62 -9.53 5.24
C THR A 159 -5.16 -9.30 5.62
N ALA A 160 -4.93 -8.50 6.66
CA ALA A 160 -3.62 -8.29 7.27
C ALA A 160 -3.77 -8.00 8.78
N PRO A 161 -2.75 -8.29 9.60
CA PRO A 161 -2.80 -8.05 11.04
C PRO A 161 -3.11 -6.59 11.38
N GLY A 162 -3.92 -6.37 12.42
CA GLY A 162 -4.24 -5.04 12.95
C GLY A 162 -5.14 -4.18 12.06
N GLN A 163 -5.81 -4.74 11.04
CA GLN A 163 -6.80 -4.00 10.25
C GLN A 163 -8.07 -3.74 11.06
N PHE A 164 -8.50 -2.48 11.07
CA PHE A 164 -9.85 -2.11 11.48
C PHE A 164 -10.85 -2.49 10.39
N ASN A 165 -12.12 -2.69 10.75
CA ASN A 165 -13.16 -2.68 9.72
C ASN A 165 -13.34 -1.25 9.16
N ALA A 166 -13.91 -1.16 7.96
CA ALA A 166 -14.00 0.11 7.23
C ALA A 166 -14.83 1.18 7.96
N LYS A 167 -15.88 0.77 8.70
CA LYS A 167 -16.75 1.71 9.45
C LYS A 167 -16.01 2.31 10.64
N ASP A 168 -15.29 1.48 11.39
CA ASP A 168 -14.54 1.95 12.56
C ASP A 168 -13.37 2.82 12.14
N LEU A 169 -12.63 2.41 11.10
CA LEU A 169 -11.54 3.23 10.59
C LEU A 169 -12.03 4.60 10.10
N SER A 170 -13.15 4.66 9.35
CA SER A 170 -13.73 5.92 8.92
C SER A 170 -14.04 6.83 10.11
N LYS A 171 -14.70 6.29 11.15
CA LYS A 171 -14.99 7.04 12.37
C LYS A 171 -13.74 7.56 13.07
N TYR A 172 -12.68 6.75 13.15
CA TYR A 172 -11.43 7.19 13.77
C TYR A 172 -10.73 8.28 12.97
N LEU A 173 -10.75 8.18 11.64
CA LEU A 173 -10.21 9.21 10.75
C LEU A 173 -10.99 10.52 10.86
N ASP A 174 -12.32 10.47 10.90
CA ASP A 174 -13.17 11.65 11.08
C ASP A 174 -12.82 12.33 12.42
N ILE A 175 -12.76 11.58 13.53
CA ILE A 175 -12.39 12.12 14.84
C ILE A 175 -10.98 12.72 14.83
N TYR A 176 -10.03 12.06 14.17
CA TYR A 176 -8.62 12.46 14.18
C TYR A 176 -8.37 13.70 13.31
N TYR A 177 -8.96 13.77 12.11
CA TYR A 177 -8.71 14.85 11.15
C TYR A 177 -9.72 16.01 11.22
N GLU A 178 -10.99 15.79 11.64
CA GLU A 178 -11.98 16.88 11.77
C GLU A 178 -11.72 17.79 12.99
N ARG A 179 -10.94 17.33 13.95
CA ARG A 179 -10.58 18.13 15.14
C ARG A 179 -9.33 19.00 14.97
N ARG A 180 -8.81 19.09 13.77
CA ARG A 180 -7.71 19.95 13.36
C ARG A 180 -8.19 21.04 12.42
#